data_6e8822740c99dbd774d607e5df82d58e
#
_entry.id   6e8822740c99dbd774d607e5df82d58e
#
_cell.length_a   1.000
_cell.length_b   1.000
_cell.length_c   1.000
_cell.angle_alpha   90.00
_cell.angle_beta   90.00
_cell.angle_gamma   90.00
#
_symmetry.space_group_name_H-M   'P 1'
#
loop_
_entity.id
_entity.type
_entity.pdbx_description
1 polymer ?
#
loop_
_entity_poly.entity_id
_entity_poly.type
_entity_poly.pdbx_seq_one_letter_code
_entity_poly.pdbx_strand_id
1 'polypeptide(L)'
;MDAGGFLLLTVLSLAAVCDCHSRRVPNRLLLIGWMAGLLFYPEPGYVYRWLLPVLLLFPLFCCRMMGAGDLKLYGLVCSVCGVAGWFRCFTYSIFLGALLALIKMAYYRNFRERFSYFWFYILETFHTKAIRPYCQEGRDRTASIPLSVPILLAWLLMLLQNAL
;
A
#
# COMPACT_ATOMS: atom_id res chain seq x y z
N MET A 1 -19.85 4.05 -12.38
CA MET A 1 -19.14 3.54 -11.17
C MET A 1 -20.07 2.54 -10.53
N ASP A 2 -19.58 1.33 -10.35
CA ASP A 2 -20.35 0.29 -9.64
C ASP A 2 -20.31 0.56 -8.13
N ALA A 3 -21.29 0.00 -7.40
CA ALA A 3 -21.38 0.15 -5.95
C ALA A 3 -20.08 -0.20 -5.23
N GLY A 4 -19.36 -1.22 -5.72
CA GLY A 4 -18.05 -1.60 -5.17
C GLY A 4 -16.95 -0.58 -5.43
N GLY A 5 -16.95 0.08 -6.57
CA GLY A 5 -15.99 1.16 -6.85
C GLY A 5 -16.17 2.36 -5.92
N PHE A 6 -17.43 2.68 -5.59
CA PHE A 6 -17.76 3.74 -4.62
C PHE A 6 -17.36 3.33 -3.19
N LEU A 7 -17.63 2.08 -2.81
CA LEU A 7 -17.20 1.53 -1.52
C LEU A 7 -15.68 1.57 -1.36
N LEU A 8 -14.93 1.14 -2.38
CA LEU A 8 -13.46 1.22 -2.34
C LEU A 8 -12.98 2.67 -2.20
N LEU A 9 -13.57 3.60 -2.95
CA LEU A 9 -13.19 5.01 -2.87
C LEU A 9 -13.37 5.56 -1.44
N THR A 10 -14.50 5.26 -0.80
CA THR A 10 -14.78 5.72 0.57
C THR A 10 -13.83 5.10 1.58
N VAL A 11 -13.59 3.79 1.52
CA VAL A 11 -12.68 3.11 2.44
C VAL A 11 -11.24 3.57 2.25
N LEU A 12 -10.77 3.69 1.00
CA LEU A 12 -9.41 4.15 0.70
C LEU A 12 -9.19 5.61 1.12
N SER A 13 -10.20 6.48 0.93
CA SER A 13 -10.15 7.88 1.37
C SER A 13 -10.04 7.98 2.89
N LEU A 14 -10.88 7.25 3.62
CA LEU A 14 -10.83 7.21 5.08
C LEU A 14 -9.51 6.61 5.59
N ALA A 15 -9.02 5.55 4.94
CA ALA A 15 -7.74 4.94 5.28
C ALA A 15 -6.58 5.92 5.06
N ALA A 16 -6.57 6.68 3.95
CA ALA A 16 -5.55 7.67 3.66
C ALA A 16 -5.56 8.82 4.69
N VAL A 17 -6.74 9.32 5.07
CA VAL A 17 -6.88 10.35 6.11
C VAL A 17 -6.37 9.84 7.46
N CYS A 18 -6.78 8.63 7.87
CA CYS A 18 -6.30 8.02 9.12
C CYS A 18 -4.79 7.80 9.12
N ASP A 19 -4.23 7.36 8.00
CA ASP A 19 -2.79 7.11 7.86
C ASP A 19 -1.99 8.41 7.88
N CYS A 20 -2.48 9.47 7.24
CA CYS A 20 -1.86 10.79 7.30
C CYS A 20 -1.85 11.37 8.72
N HIS A 21 -2.92 11.15 9.50
CA HIS A 21 -3.08 11.73 10.83
C HIS A 21 -2.39 10.90 11.92
N SER A 22 -2.65 9.58 11.95
CA SER A 22 -2.20 8.68 13.02
C SER A 22 -1.12 7.69 12.60
N ARG A 23 -0.77 7.62 11.30
CA ARG A 23 0.13 6.62 10.69
C ARG A 23 -0.24 5.19 11.01
N ARG A 24 -1.51 4.96 11.21
CA ARG A 24 -2.10 3.65 11.46
C ARG A 24 -3.48 3.60 10.82
N VAL A 25 -3.68 2.62 9.97
CA VAL A 25 -5.01 2.32 9.43
C VAL A 25 -5.76 1.48 10.46
N PRO A 26 -6.91 1.93 10.98
CA PRO A 26 -7.64 1.17 11.99
C PRO A 26 -8.20 -0.12 11.39
N ASN A 27 -7.94 -1.25 12.06
CA ASN A 27 -8.43 -2.56 11.62
C ASN A 27 -9.95 -2.62 11.47
N ARG A 28 -10.69 -1.83 12.29
CA ARG A 28 -12.16 -1.74 12.23
C ARG A 28 -12.62 -1.20 10.88
N LEU A 29 -11.97 -0.18 10.34
CA LEU A 29 -12.28 0.37 9.02
C LEU A 29 -12.12 -0.68 7.91
N LEU A 30 -11.02 -1.43 7.95
CA LEU A 30 -10.73 -2.47 6.98
C LEU A 30 -11.72 -3.63 7.08
N LEU A 31 -12.10 -4.01 8.31
CA LEU A 31 -13.09 -5.05 8.54
C LEU A 31 -14.46 -4.65 7.99
N ILE A 32 -14.91 -3.42 8.28
CA ILE A 32 -16.18 -2.89 7.76
C ILE A 32 -16.15 -2.85 6.23
N GLY A 33 -15.07 -2.36 5.63
CA GLY A 33 -14.91 -2.33 4.19
C GLY A 33 -14.95 -3.73 3.56
N TRP A 34 -14.31 -4.72 4.19
CA TRP A 34 -14.31 -6.09 3.72
C TRP A 34 -15.68 -6.76 3.85
N MET A 35 -16.38 -6.57 4.97
CA MET A 35 -17.73 -7.07 5.19
C MET A 35 -18.73 -6.43 4.21
N ALA A 36 -18.64 -5.11 4.02
CA ALA A 36 -19.48 -4.42 3.05
C ALA A 36 -19.19 -4.92 1.62
N GLY A 37 -17.93 -5.13 1.27
CA GLY A 37 -17.56 -5.70 -0.03
C GLY A 37 -18.13 -7.10 -0.22
N LEU A 38 -18.15 -7.94 0.81
CA LEU A 38 -18.75 -9.28 0.74
C LEU A 38 -20.28 -9.25 0.50
N LEU A 39 -20.96 -8.22 1.04
CA LEU A 39 -22.40 -8.02 0.79
C LEU A 39 -22.69 -7.62 -0.66
N PHE A 40 -21.83 -6.79 -1.27
CA PHE A 40 -21.98 -6.37 -2.67
C PHE A 40 -21.51 -7.42 -3.69
N TYR A 41 -20.55 -8.26 -3.30
CA TYR A 41 -19.95 -9.30 -4.15
C TYR A 41 -19.95 -10.64 -3.43
N PRO A 42 -21.11 -11.30 -3.26
CA PRO A 42 -21.25 -12.58 -2.56
C PRO A 42 -20.70 -13.74 -3.40
N GLU A 43 -19.53 -13.57 -3.99
CA GLU A 43 -18.88 -14.63 -4.77
C GLU A 43 -17.99 -15.50 -3.88
N PRO A 44 -17.94 -16.82 -4.08
CA PRO A 44 -17.07 -17.70 -3.31
C PRO A 44 -15.59 -17.37 -3.50
N GLY A 45 -15.22 -16.73 -4.61
CA GLY A 45 -13.88 -16.25 -4.90
C GLY A 45 -13.44 -15.01 -4.13
N TYR A 46 -14.36 -14.28 -3.48
CA TYR A 46 -14.06 -13.03 -2.79
C TYR A 46 -12.99 -13.19 -1.70
N VAL A 47 -13.10 -14.23 -0.89
CA VAL A 47 -12.15 -14.51 0.20
C VAL A 47 -10.78 -14.90 -0.35
N TYR A 48 -10.74 -15.73 -1.39
CA TYR A 48 -9.49 -16.14 -2.03
C TYR A 48 -8.75 -14.96 -2.67
N ARG A 49 -9.49 -14.06 -3.32
CA ARG A 49 -8.93 -12.82 -3.90
C ARG A 49 -8.32 -11.94 -2.83
N TRP A 50 -8.91 -11.87 -1.63
CA TRP A 50 -8.32 -11.13 -0.51
C TRP A 50 -7.00 -11.75 -0.03
N LEU A 51 -6.94 -13.08 0.06
CA LEU A 51 -5.78 -13.80 0.57
C LEU A 51 -4.57 -13.69 -0.38
N LEU A 52 -4.81 -13.63 -1.69
CA LEU A 52 -3.75 -13.65 -2.70
C LEU A 52 -2.73 -12.50 -2.55
N PRO A 53 -3.12 -11.20 -2.49
CA PRO A 53 -2.17 -10.12 -2.25
C PRO A 53 -1.49 -10.21 -0.89
N VAL A 54 -2.22 -10.65 0.13
CA VAL A 54 -1.68 -10.82 1.48
C VAL A 54 -0.52 -11.81 1.46
N LEU A 55 -0.70 -12.94 0.79
CA LEU A 55 0.32 -13.99 0.68
C LEU A 55 1.50 -13.58 -0.19
N LEU A 56 1.24 -12.91 -1.32
CA LEU A 56 2.27 -12.46 -2.24
C LEU A 56 3.14 -11.35 -1.64
N LEU A 57 2.54 -10.42 -0.90
CA LEU A 57 3.24 -9.29 -0.30
C LEU A 57 3.75 -9.59 1.12
N PHE A 58 3.46 -10.78 1.66
CA PHE A 58 3.90 -11.20 2.98
C PHE A 58 5.43 -11.11 3.20
N PRO A 59 6.29 -11.47 2.23
CA PRO A 59 7.73 -11.30 2.36
C PRO A 59 8.14 -9.84 2.58
N LEU A 60 7.50 -8.88 1.89
CA LEU A 60 7.75 -7.45 2.07
C LEU A 60 7.34 -6.97 3.47
N PHE A 61 6.26 -7.53 4.01
CA PHE A 61 5.85 -7.29 5.39
C PHE A 61 6.87 -7.84 6.39
N CYS A 62 7.38 -9.05 6.20
CA CYS A 62 8.43 -9.64 7.05
C CYS A 62 9.72 -8.81 7.03
N CYS A 63 10.08 -8.24 5.88
CA CYS A 63 11.21 -7.31 5.75
C CYS A 63 10.95 -5.92 6.37
N ARG A 64 9.77 -5.68 6.97
CA ARG A 64 9.34 -4.37 7.48
C ARG A 64 9.38 -3.23 6.44
N MET A 65 9.29 -3.57 5.16
CA MET A 65 9.23 -2.59 4.08
C MET A 65 7.81 -2.05 3.89
N MET A 66 6.80 -2.80 4.34
CA MET A 66 5.38 -2.49 4.15
C MET A 66 4.59 -2.67 5.45
N GLY A 67 3.61 -1.80 5.68
CA GLY A 67 2.74 -1.88 6.85
C GLY A 67 1.66 -2.97 6.72
N ALA A 68 1.24 -3.55 7.86
CA ALA A 68 0.15 -4.52 7.89
C ALA A 68 -1.20 -3.94 7.41
N GLY A 69 -1.39 -2.62 7.57
CA GLY A 69 -2.56 -1.90 7.08
C GLY A 69 -2.63 -1.88 5.55
N ASP A 70 -1.51 -1.58 4.89
CA ASP A 70 -1.40 -1.51 3.43
C ASP A 70 -1.62 -2.87 2.78
N LEU A 71 -1.09 -3.92 3.41
CA LEU A 71 -1.30 -5.31 2.98
C LEU A 71 -2.79 -5.66 2.92
N LYS A 72 -3.54 -5.29 3.96
CA LYS A 72 -4.98 -5.52 4.03
C LYS A 72 -5.77 -4.64 3.05
N LEU A 73 -5.32 -3.40 2.80
CA LEU A 73 -5.90 -2.52 1.78
C LEU A 73 -5.76 -3.13 0.39
N TYR A 74 -4.60 -3.68 0.03
CA TYR A 74 -4.44 -4.38 -1.23
C TYR A 74 -5.31 -5.65 -1.33
N GLY A 75 -5.49 -6.36 -0.21
CA GLY A 75 -6.43 -7.47 -0.13
C GLY A 75 -7.85 -7.03 -0.47
N LEU A 76 -8.31 -5.92 0.10
CA LEU A 76 -9.63 -5.36 -0.17
C LEU A 76 -9.78 -4.94 -1.65
N VAL A 77 -8.79 -4.26 -2.21
CA VAL A 77 -8.77 -3.88 -3.64
C VAL A 77 -8.88 -5.12 -4.53
N CYS A 78 -8.12 -6.17 -4.23
CA CYS A 78 -8.15 -7.41 -5.01
C CYS A 78 -9.49 -8.13 -4.90
N SER A 79 -10.11 -8.14 -3.72
CA SER A 79 -11.44 -8.75 -3.52
C SER A 79 -12.51 -8.10 -4.39
N VAL A 80 -12.50 -6.77 -4.50
CA VAL A 80 -13.53 -6.02 -5.24
C VAL A 80 -13.22 -5.96 -6.74
N CYS A 81 -11.97 -5.68 -7.12
CA CYS A 81 -11.60 -5.44 -8.53
C CYS A 81 -11.06 -6.68 -9.24
N GLY A 82 -10.88 -7.79 -8.52
CA GLY A 82 -10.22 -8.98 -9.03
C GLY A 82 -8.70 -8.81 -9.17
N VAL A 83 -8.03 -9.91 -9.55
CA VAL A 83 -6.56 -9.99 -9.59
C VAL A 83 -5.96 -9.01 -10.60
N ALA A 84 -6.56 -8.88 -11.78
CA ALA A 84 -6.07 -7.97 -12.83
C ALA A 84 -6.20 -6.50 -12.40
N GLY A 85 -7.32 -6.11 -11.79
CA GLY A 85 -7.55 -4.77 -11.26
C GLY A 85 -6.58 -4.45 -10.12
N TRP A 86 -6.38 -5.38 -9.20
CA TRP A 86 -5.39 -5.24 -8.13
C TRP A 86 -3.97 -5.04 -8.66
N PHE A 87 -3.55 -5.83 -9.65
CA PHE A 87 -2.20 -5.72 -10.21
C PHE A 87 -1.96 -4.34 -10.86
N ARG A 88 -2.95 -3.81 -11.59
CA ARG A 88 -2.89 -2.44 -12.14
C ARG A 88 -2.79 -1.40 -11.02
N CYS A 89 -3.65 -1.50 -10.00
CA CYS A 89 -3.63 -0.59 -8.86
C CYS A 89 -2.28 -0.65 -8.10
N PHE A 90 -1.75 -1.85 -7.90
CA PHE A 90 -0.45 -2.06 -7.28
C PHE A 90 0.68 -1.41 -8.08
N THR A 91 0.72 -1.62 -9.38
CA THR A 91 1.73 -1.01 -10.27
C THR A 91 1.66 0.52 -10.21
N TYR A 92 0.48 1.11 -10.37
CA TYR A 92 0.32 2.56 -10.29
C TYR A 92 0.68 3.11 -8.91
N SER A 93 0.32 2.42 -7.85
CA SER A 93 0.64 2.87 -6.48
C SER A 93 2.13 2.85 -6.19
N ILE A 94 2.89 1.88 -6.73
CA ILE A 94 4.35 1.86 -6.61
C ILE A 94 4.96 3.05 -7.36
N PHE A 95 4.53 3.32 -8.60
CA PHE A 95 5.04 4.46 -9.36
C PHE A 95 4.73 5.79 -8.67
N LEU A 96 3.50 5.98 -8.21
CA LEU A 96 3.10 7.19 -7.48
C LEU A 96 3.82 7.30 -6.14
N GLY A 97 3.98 6.21 -5.42
CA GLY A 97 4.73 6.17 -4.17
C GLY A 97 6.20 6.52 -4.37
N ALA A 98 6.82 5.99 -5.42
CA ALA A 98 8.19 6.33 -5.79
C ALA A 98 8.31 7.83 -6.18
N LEU A 99 7.37 8.35 -6.95
CA LEU A 99 7.34 9.77 -7.31
C LEU A 99 7.21 10.66 -6.08
N LEU A 100 6.29 10.36 -5.17
CA LEU A 100 6.13 11.08 -3.91
C LEU A 100 7.38 10.98 -3.02
N ALA A 101 8.04 9.81 -3.01
CA ALA A 101 9.31 9.63 -2.31
C ALA A 101 10.40 10.52 -2.89
N LEU A 102 10.53 10.58 -4.21
CA LEU A 102 11.50 11.43 -4.90
C LEU A 102 11.26 12.92 -4.61
N ILE A 103 10.00 13.38 -4.72
CA ILE A 103 9.63 14.77 -4.40
C ILE A 103 10.02 15.10 -2.95
N LYS A 104 9.70 14.21 -2.02
CA LYS A 104 10.04 14.39 -0.60
C LYS A 104 11.55 14.40 -0.36
N MET A 105 12.31 13.52 -1.01
CA MET A 105 13.77 13.48 -0.93
C MET A 105 14.39 14.76 -1.52
N ALA A 106 13.86 15.27 -2.61
CA ALA A 106 14.31 16.53 -3.22
C ALA A 106 14.04 17.71 -2.27
N TYR A 107 12.86 17.76 -1.65
CA TYR A 107 12.48 18.83 -0.73
C TYR A 107 13.38 18.90 0.52
N TYR A 108 13.70 17.72 1.12
CA TYR A 108 14.53 17.64 2.34
C TYR A 108 16.05 17.60 2.06
N ARG A 109 16.48 17.69 0.81
CA ARG A 109 17.90 17.64 0.39
C ARG A 109 18.72 16.47 0.93
N ASN A 110 18.08 15.40 1.37
CA ASN A 110 18.73 14.23 1.99
C ASN A 110 18.91 13.05 1.01
N PHE A 111 19.03 13.38 -0.29
CA PHE A 111 19.11 12.36 -1.35
C PHE A 111 20.34 11.45 -1.17
N ARG A 112 21.54 12.04 -0.95
CA ARG A 112 22.79 11.31 -0.84
C ARG A 112 22.80 10.33 0.33
N GLU A 113 22.36 10.78 1.52
CA GLU A 113 22.36 9.95 2.73
C GLU A 113 21.41 8.75 2.61
N ARG A 114 20.25 8.96 2.02
CA ARG A 114 19.25 7.89 1.86
C ARG A 114 19.64 6.91 0.78
N PHE A 115 20.20 7.39 -0.33
CA PHE A 115 20.67 6.54 -1.40
C PHE A 115 21.87 5.68 -0.98
N SER A 116 22.83 6.27 -0.25
CA SER A 116 23.96 5.51 0.30
C SER A 116 23.49 4.46 1.30
N TYR A 117 22.54 4.79 2.20
CA TYR A 117 21.97 3.83 3.14
C TYR A 117 21.29 2.66 2.44
N PHE A 118 20.48 2.94 1.40
CA PHE A 118 19.82 1.91 0.62
C PHE A 118 20.85 0.99 -0.09
N TRP A 119 21.89 1.60 -0.67
CA TRP A 119 22.96 0.85 -1.31
C TRP A 119 23.74 -0.02 -0.33
N PHE A 120 24.09 0.52 0.83
CA PHE A 120 24.73 -0.24 1.91
C PHE A 120 23.84 -1.39 2.40
N TYR A 121 22.54 -1.18 2.55
CA TYR A 121 21.61 -2.23 2.97
C TYR A 121 21.56 -3.38 1.95
N ILE A 122 21.51 -3.08 0.67
CA ILE A 122 21.55 -4.09 -0.39
C ILE A 122 22.87 -4.88 -0.32
N LEU A 123 24.00 -4.20 -0.27
CA LEU A 123 25.31 -4.85 -0.18
C LEU A 123 25.45 -5.73 1.08
N GLU A 124 25.02 -5.22 2.22
CA GLU A 124 25.07 -5.96 3.49
C GLU A 124 24.17 -7.20 3.44
N THR A 125 22.97 -7.08 2.88
CA THR A 125 22.04 -8.21 2.74
C THR A 125 22.60 -9.29 1.82
N PHE A 126 23.27 -8.89 0.72
CA PHE A 126 23.94 -9.84 -0.17
C PHE A 126 25.14 -10.52 0.50
N HIS A 127 25.91 -9.81 1.30
CA HIS A 127 27.11 -10.36 1.98
C HIS A 127 26.76 -11.25 3.18
N THR A 128 25.79 -10.83 3.99
CA THR A 128 25.46 -11.54 5.25
C THR A 128 24.40 -12.62 5.08
N LYS A 129 23.71 -12.66 3.92
CA LYS A 129 22.54 -13.53 3.66
C LYS A 129 21.46 -13.47 4.77
N ALA A 130 21.54 -12.47 5.65
CA ALA A 130 20.60 -12.23 6.74
C ALA A 130 19.77 -11.01 6.42
N ILE A 131 18.45 -11.20 6.30
CA ILE A 131 17.49 -10.11 6.09
C ILE A 131 17.32 -9.38 7.43
N ARG A 132 18.04 -8.27 7.62
CA ARG A 132 17.83 -7.38 8.77
C ARG A 132 16.69 -6.41 8.48
N PRO A 133 15.89 -5.98 9.47
CA PRO A 133 14.84 -5.01 9.25
C PRO A 133 15.43 -3.69 8.70
N TYR A 134 14.90 -3.23 7.57
CA TYR A 134 15.35 -2.02 6.87
C TYR A 134 15.19 -0.74 7.72
N CYS A 135 14.26 -0.74 8.67
CA CYS A 135 13.95 0.42 9.49
C CYS A 135 14.65 0.35 10.86
N GLN A 136 15.59 1.27 11.12
CA GLN A 136 16.15 1.48 12.46
C GLN A 136 15.12 2.22 13.34
N GLU A 137 14.87 1.68 14.54
CA GLU A 137 14.11 2.36 15.58
C GLU A 137 14.82 3.68 15.94
N GLY A 138 14.11 4.81 15.78
CA GLY A 138 14.62 6.15 16.12
C GLY A 138 14.78 7.12 14.97
N ARG A 139 14.60 6.71 13.71
CA ARG A 139 14.69 7.62 12.57
C ARG A 139 13.40 8.41 12.40
N ASP A 140 13.55 9.73 12.25
CA ASP A 140 12.48 10.73 12.15
C ASP A 140 11.20 10.24 11.47
N ARG A 141 10.11 10.19 12.25
CA ARG A 141 8.76 9.85 11.77
C ARG A 141 8.27 10.75 10.62
N THR A 142 8.87 11.92 10.48
CA THR A 142 8.58 12.87 9.39
C THR A 142 9.01 12.39 8.01
N ALA A 143 9.92 11.43 7.96
CA ALA A 143 10.54 10.95 6.73
C ALA A 143 9.78 9.81 6.03
N SER A 144 8.85 9.11 6.72
CA SER A 144 8.08 8.05 6.09
C SER A 144 6.88 8.61 5.30
N ILE A 145 6.55 7.96 4.19
CA ILE A 145 5.39 8.31 3.36
C ILE A 145 4.29 7.31 3.68
N PRO A 146 3.05 7.76 3.97
CA PRO A 146 1.93 6.85 4.13
C PRO A 146 1.60 6.19 2.78
N LEU A 147 1.69 4.86 2.70
CA LEU A 147 1.44 4.11 1.46
C LEU A 147 -0.03 4.12 1.03
N SER A 148 -0.94 4.35 1.95
CA SER A 148 -2.37 4.49 1.68
C SER A 148 -2.70 5.63 0.69
N VAL A 149 -1.90 6.72 0.69
CA VAL A 149 -2.08 7.85 -0.24
C VAL A 149 -1.79 7.44 -1.69
N PRO A 150 -0.63 6.83 -2.03
CA PRO A 150 -0.40 6.28 -3.37
C PRO A 150 -1.45 5.27 -3.83
N ILE A 151 -1.97 4.44 -2.93
CA ILE A 151 -3.02 3.47 -3.25
C ILE A 151 -4.32 4.18 -3.64
N LEU A 152 -4.71 5.20 -2.88
CA LEU A 152 -5.88 6.04 -3.22
C LEU A 152 -5.71 6.73 -4.56
N LEU A 153 -4.55 7.35 -4.81
CA LEU A 153 -4.28 8.03 -6.08
C LEU A 153 -4.27 7.06 -7.27
N ALA A 154 -3.71 5.87 -7.09
CA ALA A 154 -3.73 4.81 -8.08
C ALA A 154 -5.17 4.38 -8.42
N TRP A 155 -6.01 4.24 -7.40
CA TRP A 155 -7.42 3.94 -7.58
C TRP A 155 -8.16 5.04 -8.35
N LEU A 156 -7.93 6.31 -8.01
CA LEU A 156 -8.52 7.45 -8.73
C LEU A 156 -8.10 7.49 -10.19
N LEU A 157 -6.82 7.21 -10.50
CA LEU A 157 -6.33 7.12 -11.88
C LEU A 157 -7.04 5.99 -12.65
N MET A 158 -7.24 4.83 -12.02
CA MET A 158 -7.98 3.73 -12.66
C MET A 158 -9.44 4.11 -12.96
N LEU A 159 -10.08 4.83 -12.05
CA LEU A 159 -11.45 5.32 -12.26
C LEU A 159 -11.52 6.30 -13.44
N LEU A 160 -10.57 7.20 -13.55
CA LEU A 160 -10.46 8.15 -14.67
C LEU A 160 -10.24 7.44 -16.00
N GLN A 161 -9.37 6.43 -16.04
CA GLN A 161 -9.14 5.63 -17.25
C GLN A 161 -10.34 4.82 -17.70
N ASN A 162 -11.18 4.37 -16.77
CA ASN A 162 -12.40 3.63 -17.09
C ASN A 162 -13.59 4.56 -17.45
N ALA A 163 -13.45 5.87 -17.20
CA ALA A 163 -14.47 6.88 -17.51
C ALA A 163 -14.24 7.57 -18.88
N LEU A 164 -13.02 7.49 -19.42
CA LEU A 164 -12.61 7.95 -20.75
C LEU A 164 -12.78 6.85 -21.79
#